data_4afb0683dc6ff635e2cc70604efa7c3a
#
_entry.id   4afb0683dc6ff635e2cc70604efa7c3a
#
_cell.length_a   1.000
_cell.length_b   1.000
_cell.length_c   1.000
_cell.angle_alpha   90.00
_cell.angle_beta   90.00
_cell.angle_gamma   90.00
#
_symmetry.space_group_name_H-M   'P 1'
#
loop_
_entity.id
_entity.type
_entity.pdbx_description
1 polymer ?
#
loop_
_entity_poly.entity_id
_entity_poly.type
_entity_poly.pdbx_seq_one_letter_code
_entity_poly.pdbx_strand_id
1 'polypeptide(L)'
;HAATLETMLATLRSADLDDTRARTSARETAASALIGLRSAVDVHRELAEESTTTAFARMRGELRSLLKHREIALELVEPPVDGRGLPGEVAHGARAVVRGAVLALSDQQTLSRIRVAWTLDAASLSIDIRDDGGGEADVIDVERQLRSRVETLGGTVESESTPGWGNRISATIPLDAPVALPNRDVLTELAPREFEVLEHLVAGRRNKAISERLGVSESTVKFHVAGVLRKLGVESRGAAAAAGAEAGVKPAF
;
A
#
# COMPACT_ATOMS: atom_id res chain seq x y z
N HIS A 1 -16.43 -10.84 -15.54
CA HIS A 1 -16.18 -11.95 -14.58
C HIS A 1 -16.90 -13.25 -15.00
N ALA A 2 -18.15 -13.20 -15.43
CA ALA A 2 -18.89 -14.38 -15.92
C ALA A 2 -18.14 -15.05 -17.09
N ALA A 3 -17.74 -14.28 -18.11
CA ALA A 3 -17.01 -14.80 -19.27
C ALA A 3 -15.66 -15.47 -18.90
N THR A 4 -14.95 -14.96 -17.89
CA THR A 4 -13.69 -15.56 -17.43
C THR A 4 -13.91 -16.89 -16.72
N LEU A 5 -14.95 -16.98 -15.89
CA LEU A 5 -15.35 -18.24 -15.23
C LEU A 5 -15.82 -19.27 -16.24
N GLU A 6 -16.58 -18.86 -17.26
CA GLU A 6 -17.01 -19.70 -18.36
C GLU A 6 -15.82 -20.25 -19.15
N THR A 7 -14.83 -19.41 -19.45
CA THR A 7 -13.57 -19.83 -20.12
C THR A 7 -12.81 -20.86 -19.28
N MET A 8 -12.66 -20.63 -17.96
CA MET A 8 -12.01 -21.59 -17.08
C MET A 8 -12.75 -22.93 -17.03
N LEU A 9 -14.09 -22.89 -16.93
CA LEU A 9 -14.92 -24.09 -16.93
C LEU A 9 -14.84 -24.84 -18.25
N ALA A 10 -14.82 -24.13 -19.38
CA ALA A 10 -14.63 -24.72 -20.71
C ALA A 10 -13.27 -25.41 -20.84
N THR A 11 -12.19 -24.75 -20.36
CA THR A 11 -10.84 -25.31 -20.35
C THR A 11 -10.74 -26.58 -19.51
N LEU A 12 -11.36 -26.61 -18.31
CA LEU A 12 -11.36 -27.76 -17.42
C LEU A 12 -12.23 -28.92 -17.93
N ARG A 13 -13.20 -28.66 -18.82
CA ARG A 13 -14.09 -29.66 -19.45
C ARG A 13 -13.62 -30.10 -20.83
N SER A 14 -12.55 -29.49 -21.36
CA SER A 14 -12.04 -29.82 -22.69
C SER A 14 -11.53 -31.27 -22.75
N ALA A 15 -12.06 -32.04 -23.68
CA ALA A 15 -11.59 -33.39 -23.96
C ALA A 15 -10.23 -33.42 -24.71
N ASP A 16 -9.81 -32.27 -25.26
CA ASP A 16 -8.56 -32.15 -26.05
C ASP A 16 -7.34 -31.86 -25.17
N LEU A 17 -7.52 -31.60 -23.89
CA LEU A 17 -6.46 -31.32 -22.93
C LEU A 17 -6.36 -32.43 -21.91
N ASP A 18 -5.15 -32.88 -21.59
CA ASP A 18 -4.93 -33.71 -20.41
C ASP A 18 -5.17 -32.88 -19.12
N ASP A 19 -5.42 -33.60 -18.02
CA ASP A 19 -5.78 -33.02 -16.72
C ASP A 19 -4.73 -31.99 -16.22
N THR A 20 -3.46 -32.22 -16.49
CA THR A 20 -2.37 -31.33 -16.07
C THR A 20 -2.35 -30.04 -16.88
N ARG A 21 -2.53 -30.13 -18.19
CA ARG A 21 -2.58 -28.97 -19.10
C ARG A 21 -3.85 -28.15 -18.86
N ALA A 22 -4.99 -28.80 -18.67
CA ALA A 22 -6.25 -28.13 -18.34
C ALA A 22 -6.15 -27.34 -17.06
N ARG A 23 -5.57 -27.91 -15.98
CA ARG A 23 -5.32 -27.21 -14.72
C ARG A 23 -4.34 -26.06 -14.86
N THR A 24 -3.26 -26.24 -15.60
CA THR A 24 -2.26 -25.18 -15.82
C THR A 24 -2.88 -23.99 -16.57
N SER A 25 -3.59 -24.24 -17.66
CA SER A 25 -4.28 -23.20 -18.45
C SER A 25 -5.38 -22.49 -17.65
N ALA A 26 -6.16 -23.22 -16.85
CA ALA A 26 -7.15 -22.61 -15.97
C ALA A 26 -6.51 -21.72 -14.88
N ARG A 27 -5.35 -22.12 -14.34
CA ARG A 27 -4.58 -21.30 -13.37
C ARG A 27 -4.02 -20.03 -14.01
N GLU A 28 -3.49 -20.11 -15.23
CA GLU A 28 -3.00 -18.95 -15.97
C GLU A 28 -4.13 -17.96 -16.29
N THR A 29 -5.28 -18.46 -16.71
CA THR A 29 -6.48 -17.65 -16.96
C THR A 29 -6.96 -16.97 -15.67
N ALA A 30 -6.98 -17.72 -14.55
CA ALA A 30 -7.32 -17.18 -13.23
C ALA A 30 -6.33 -16.10 -12.78
N ALA A 31 -5.04 -16.32 -12.97
CA ALA A 31 -3.99 -15.35 -12.61
C ALA A 31 -4.13 -14.04 -13.41
N SER A 32 -4.32 -14.15 -14.74
CA SER A 32 -4.54 -13.00 -15.61
C SER A 32 -5.81 -12.21 -15.26
N ALA A 33 -6.90 -12.92 -14.95
CA ALA A 33 -8.15 -12.29 -14.51
C ALA A 33 -8.01 -11.60 -13.17
N LEU A 34 -7.27 -12.17 -12.22
CA LEU A 34 -6.97 -11.55 -10.93
C LEU A 34 -6.15 -10.26 -11.08
N ILE A 35 -5.20 -10.23 -12.01
CA ILE A 35 -4.41 -9.02 -12.32
C ILE A 35 -5.34 -7.94 -12.87
N GLY A 36 -6.18 -8.26 -13.86
CA GLY A 36 -7.14 -7.31 -14.43
C GLY A 36 -8.18 -6.80 -13.43
N LEU A 37 -8.65 -7.67 -12.52
CA LEU A 37 -9.55 -7.31 -11.43
C LEU A 37 -8.91 -6.35 -10.43
N ARG A 38 -7.66 -6.58 -10.06
CA ARG A 38 -6.92 -5.70 -9.16
C ARG A 38 -6.80 -4.30 -9.75
N SER A 39 -6.39 -4.19 -11.02
CA SER A 39 -6.25 -2.90 -11.70
C SER A 39 -7.55 -2.10 -11.82
N ALA A 40 -8.70 -2.76 -12.02
CA ALA A 40 -9.99 -2.09 -12.17
C ALA A 40 -10.64 -1.67 -10.82
N VAL A 41 -10.34 -2.39 -9.74
CA VAL A 41 -10.89 -2.13 -8.41
C VAL A 41 -10.03 -1.10 -7.65
N ASP A 42 -8.73 -1.06 -7.90
CA ASP A 42 -7.79 -0.19 -7.19
C ASP A 42 -8.05 1.29 -7.50
N VAL A 43 -8.34 1.66 -8.73
CA VAL A 43 -8.60 3.06 -9.14
C VAL A 43 -9.80 3.70 -8.42
N HIS A 44 -10.81 2.94 -8.00
CA HIS A 44 -12.00 3.49 -7.31
C HIS A 44 -11.93 3.40 -5.78
N ARG A 45 -10.99 2.63 -5.22
CA ARG A 45 -10.83 2.46 -3.78
C ARG A 45 -9.82 3.38 -3.11
N GLU A 46 -8.89 3.93 -3.88
CA GLU A 46 -7.84 4.84 -3.39
C GLU A 46 -8.39 6.17 -2.84
N LEU A 47 -9.63 6.51 -3.16
CA LEU A 47 -10.24 7.79 -2.78
C LEU A 47 -11.29 7.72 -1.66
N ALA A 48 -11.64 6.54 -1.15
CA ALA A 48 -12.68 6.39 -0.12
C ALA A 48 -12.08 5.95 1.21
N GLU A 49 -12.34 6.72 2.27
CA GLU A 49 -12.09 6.26 3.64
C GLU A 49 -12.95 5.02 3.94
N GLU A 50 -12.35 3.99 4.52
CA GLU A 50 -13.02 2.79 5.01
C GLU A 50 -13.01 2.79 6.54
N SER A 51 -14.16 2.48 7.20
CA SER A 51 -14.14 2.36 8.65
C SER A 51 -13.23 1.19 9.07
N THR A 52 -12.48 1.39 10.15
CA THR A 52 -11.55 0.39 10.68
C THR A 52 -12.25 -0.94 10.96
N THR A 53 -13.48 -0.88 11.49
CA THR A 53 -14.32 -2.06 11.75
C THR A 53 -14.65 -2.82 10.46
N THR A 54 -14.99 -2.10 9.37
CA THR A 54 -15.28 -2.73 8.08
C THR A 54 -14.02 -3.37 7.47
N ALA A 55 -12.89 -2.65 7.49
CA ALA A 55 -11.61 -3.15 7.01
C ALA A 55 -11.18 -4.41 7.75
N PHE A 56 -11.33 -4.42 9.09
CA PHE A 56 -11.01 -5.56 9.94
C PHE A 56 -11.96 -6.74 9.70
N ALA A 57 -13.26 -6.49 9.55
CA ALA A 57 -14.24 -7.54 9.25
C ALA A 57 -13.96 -8.22 7.90
N ARG A 58 -13.55 -7.46 6.88
CA ARG A 58 -13.12 -8.02 5.59
C ARG A 58 -11.87 -8.86 5.72
N MET A 59 -10.83 -8.37 6.42
CA MET A 59 -9.62 -9.14 6.72
C MET A 59 -9.98 -10.47 7.40
N ARG A 60 -10.82 -10.45 8.43
CA ARG A 60 -11.30 -11.64 9.13
C ARG A 60 -11.95 -12.64 8.19
N GLY A 61 -12.80 -12.19 7.26
CA GLY A 61 -13.43 -13.03 6.24
C GLY A 61 -12.41 -13.68 5.30
N GLU A 62 -11.43 -12.92 4.84
CA GLU A 62 -10.34 -13.39 3.98
C GLU A 62 -9.48 -14.45 4.69
N LEU A 63 -9.10 -14.23 5.94
CA LEU A 63 -8.29 -15.17 6.72
C LEU A 63 -9.04 -16.47 7.03
N ARG A 64 -10.33 -16.39 7.38
CA ARG A 64 -11.14 -17.58 7.57
C ARG A 64 -11.26 -18.43 6.30
N SER A 65 -11.39 -17.78 5.16
CA SER A 65 -11.40 -18.47 3.86
C SER A 65 -10.05 -19.12 3.54
N LEU A 66 -8.93 -18.41 3.84
CA LEU A 66 -7.58 -18.90 3.62
C LEU A 66 -7.26 -20.14 4.46
N LEU A 67 -7.66 -20.13 5.73
CA LEU A 67 -7.37 -21.19 6.70
C LEU A 67 -8.46 -22.27 6.79
N LYS A 68 -9.49 -22.23 5.94
CA LYS A 68 -10.68 -23.12 6.00
C LYS A 68 -10.34 -24.61 6.06
N HIS A 69 -9.25 -25.03 5.45
CA HIS A 69 -8.83 -26.43 5.35
C HIS A 69 -7.55 -26.72 6.16
N ARG A 70 -7.21 -25.86 7.10
CA ARG A 70 -6.07 -26.00 7.99
C ARG A 70 -6.54 -26.05 9.44
N GLU A 71 -5.94 -26.91 10.24
CA GLU A 71 -6.24 -27.02 11.68
C GLU A 71 -5.50 -25.95 12.49
N ILE A 72 -5.65 -24.67 12.08
CA ILE A 72 -5.00 -23.54 12.71
C ILE A 72 -6.07 -22.66 13.37
N ALA A 73 -5.96 -22.46 14.68
CA ALA A 73 -6.83 -21.55 15.42
C ALA A 73 -6.44 -20.09 15.09
N LEU A 74 -7.44 -19.29 14.67
CA LEU A 74 -7.24 -17.87 14.38
C LEU A 74 -7.77 -17.02 15.54
N GLU A 75 -6.88 -16.35 16.24
CA GLU A 75 -7.19 -15.37 17.29
C GLU A 75 -7.08 -13.95 16.72
N LEU A 76 -8.18 -13.19 16.79
CA LEU A 76 -8.27 -11.85 16.22
C LEU A 76 -8.53 -10.83 17.33
N VAL A 77 -7.69 -9.80 17.40
CA VAL A 77 -7.84 -8.66 18.32
C VAL A 77 -8.28 -7.45 17.51
N GLU A 78 -9.54 -7.08 17.68
CA GLU A 78 -10.16 -5.97 16.97
C GLU A 78 -9.67 -4.62 17.54
N PRO A 79 -9.43 -3.61 16.69
CA PRO A 79 -9.19 -2.27 17.15
C PRO A 79 -10.46 -1.67 17.81
N PRO A 80 -10.32 -0.64 18.67
CA PRO A 80 -11.46 0.06 19.26
C PRO A 80 -12.44 0.58 18.18
N VAL A 81 -13.75 0.53 18.49
CA VAL A 81 -14.83 0.89 17.55
C VAL A 81 -14.81 2.39 17.19
N ASP A 82 -14.31 3.23 18.07
CA ASP A 82 -14.32 4.71 17.93
C ASP A 82 -13.08 5.23 17.19
N GLY A 83 -12.40 4.39 16.43
CA GLY A 83 -11.20 4.75 15.68
C GLY A 83 -11.49 5.62 14.45
N ARG A 84 -10.51 6.44 14.07
CA ARG A 84 -10.46 7.15 12.78
C ARG A 84 -10.68 6.18 11.62
N GLY A 85 -11.33 6.65 10.55
CA GLY A 85 -11.38 5.91 9.28
C GLY A 85 -9.97 5.65 8.73
N LEU A 86 -9.82 4.54 8.02
CA LEU A 86 -8.57 4.22 7.32
C LEU A 86 -8.65 4.75 5.89
N PRO A 87 -7.61 5.42 5.36
CA PRO A 87 -7.48 5.63 3.93
C PRO A 87 -7.63 4.30 3.19
N GLY A 88 -8.35 4.29 2.06
CA GLY A 88 -8.67 3.04 1.35
C GLY A 88 -7.43 2.24 0.94
N GLU A 89 -6.35 2.94 0.56
CA GLU A 89 -5.04 2.34 0.25
C GLU A 89 -4.41 1.66 1.49
N VAL A 90 -4.46 2.31 2.66
CA VAL A 90 -3.96 1.75 3.92
C VAL A 90 -4.77 0.52 4.32
N ALA A 91 -6.11 0.60 4.24
CA ALA A 91 -6.99 -0.53 4.54
C ALA A 91 -6.72 -1.73 3.61
N HIS A 92 -6.53 -1.48 2.30
CA HIS A 92 -6.19 -2.51 1.32
C HIS A 92 -4.81 -3.11 1.58
N GLY A 93 -3.80 -2.26 1.76
CA GLY A 93 -2.42 -2.67 2.03
C GLY A 93 -2.29 -3.47 3.32
N ALA A 94 -2.92 -3.02 4.40
CA ALA A 94 -2.95 -3.72 5.68
C ALA A 94 -3.51 -5.15 5.56
N ARG A 95 -4.65 -5.31 4.87
CA ARG A 95 -5.21 -6.66 4.61
C ARG A 95 -4.26 -7.53 3.80
N ALA A 96 -3.59 -6.95 2.80
CA ALA A 96 -2.66 -7.70 1.96
C ALA A 96 -1.39 -8.11 2.73
N VAL A 97 -0.90 -7.27 3.65
CA VAL A 97 0.22 -7.58 4.56
C VAL A 97 -0.16 -8.74 5.47
N VAL A 98 -1.30 -8.66 6.15
CA VAL A 98 -1.78 -9.72 7.04
C VAL A 98 -1.96 -11.04 6.29
N ARG A 99 -2.60 -11.00 5.12
CA ARG A 99 -2.80 -12.21 4.30
C ARG A 99 -1.47 -12.83 3.87
N GLY A 100 -0.51 -12.03 3.44
CA GLY A 100 0.82 -12.51 3.05
C GLY A 100 1.57 -13.16 4.21
N ALA A 101 1.59 -12.51 5.38
CA ALA A 101 2.21 -13.04 6.58
C ALA A 101 1.55 -14.34 7.05
N VAL A 102 0.22 -14.37 7.18
CA VAL A 102 -0.52 -15.56 7.61
C VAL A 102 -0.30 -16.72 6.66
N LEU A 103 -0.29 -16.47 5.34
CA LEU A 103 -0.02 -17.51 4.35
C LEU A 103 1.37 -18.12 4.54
N ALA A 104 2.39 -17.29 4.69
CA ALA A 104 3.77 -17.74 4.87
C ALA A 104 3.96 -18.51 6.19
N LEU A 105 3.38 -18.01 7.29
CA LEU A 105 3.44 -18.69 8.58
C LEU A 105 2.66 -20.01 8.60
N SER A 106 1.59 -20.13 7.82
CA SER A 106 0.71 -21.29 7.84
C SER A 106 1.27 -22.57 7.21
N ASP A 107 2.48 -22.53 6.65
CA ASP A 107 3.16 -23.69 6.08
C ASP A 107 4.03 -24.47 7.10
N GLN A 108 4.14 -23.99 8.34
CA GLN A 108 4.86 -24.67 9.42
C GLN A 108 4.09 -25.92 9.91
N GLN A 109 4.79 -27.01 10.18
CA GLN A 109 4.18 -28.28 10.60
C GLN A 109 3.68 -28.26 12.05
N THR A 110 4.32 -27.47 12.92
CA THR A 110 4.03 -27.43 14.36
C THR A 110 3.04 -26.34 14.72
N LEU A 111 2.54 -25.58 13.74
CA LEU A 111 1.67 -24.44 13.96
C LEU A 111 0.25 -24.87 14.36
N SER A 112 -0.24 -24.39 15.49
CA SER A 112 -1.61 -24.61 15.94
C SER A 112 -2.44 -23.32 16.03
N ARG A 113 -1.80 -22.16 16.18
CA ARG A 113 -2.49 -20.89 16.38
C ARG A 113 -1.75 -19.72 15.71
N ILE A 114 -2.54 -18.83 15.10
CA ILE A 114 -2.07 -17.50 14.65
C ILE A 114 -2.92 -16.43 15.33
N ARG A 115 -2.26 -15.46 15.96
CA ARG A 115 -2.89 -14.27 16.52
C ARG A 115 -2.59 -13.07 15.63
N VAL A 116 -3.64 -12.33 15.28
CA VAL A 116 -3.55 -11.07 14.51
C VAL A 116 -4.22 -9.97 15.31
N ALA A 117 -3.47 -8.93 15.63
CA ALA A 117 -3.96 -7.75 16.32
C ALA A 117 -3.79 -6.50 15.45
N TRP A 118 -4.83 -5.67 15.40
CA TRP A 118 -4.75 -4.32 14.87
C TRP A 118 -4.89 -3.33 16.01
N THR A 119 -4.00 -2.37 16.07
CA THR A 119 -4.05 -1.25 17.02
C THR A 119 -3.98 0.04 16.22
N LEU A 120 -4.90 0.94 16.53
CA LEU A 120 -5.01 2.23 15.85
C LEU A 120 -4.70 3.33 16.86
N ASP A 121 -3.82 4.24 16.51
CA ASP A 121 -3.64 5.52 17.19
C ASP A 121 -4.01 6.68 16.25
N ALA A 122 -3.78 7.93 16.68
CA ALA A 122 -4.12 9.09 15.88
C ALA A 122 -3.33 9.22 14.57
N ALA A 123 -2.17 8.60 14.48
CA ALA A 123 -1.21 8.78 13.40
C ALA A 123 -0.94 7.51 12.59
N SER A 124 -1.18 6.32 13.16
CA SER A 124 -0.76 5.06 12.55
C SER A 124 -1.68 3.88 12.83
N LEU A 125 -1.64 2.91 11.92
CA LEU A 125 -2.17 1.56 12.10
C LEU A 125 -0.99 0.63 12.39
N SER A 126 -0.98 0.00 13.57
CA SER A 126 -0.05 -1.04 13.95
C SER A 126 -0.70 -2.41 13.78
N ILE A 127 0.02 -3.32 13.13
CA ILE A 127 -0.37 -4.71 12.89
C ILE A 127 0.64 -5.60 13.61
N ASP A 128 0.18 -6.50 14.48
CA ASP A 128 1.02 -7.47 15.18
C ASP A 128 0.48 -8.87 14.88
N ILE A 129 1.32 -9.72 14.29
CA ILE A 129 1.00 -11.09 13.91
C ILE A 129 1.97 -12.00 14.65
N ARG A 130 1.42 -12.97 15.37
CA ARG A 130 2.21 -13.96 16.13
C ARG A 130 1.68 -15.36 15.86
N ASP A 131 2.57 -16.31 15.82
CA ASP A 131 2.24 -17.72 15.78
C ASP A 131 2.82 -18.47 16.99
N ASP A 132 2.36 -19.69 17.21
CA ASP A 132 2.85 -20.62 18.26
C ASP A 132 3.65 -21.79 17.66
N GLY A 133 4.18 -21.63 16.46
CA GLY A 133 5.00 -22.64 15.79
C GLY A 133 6.40 -22.78 16.42
N GLY A 134 7.22 -23.67 15.86
CA GLY A 134 8.58 -23.91 16.36
C GLY A 134 9.60 -22.81 16.03
N GLY A 135 9.21 -21.74 15.34
CA GLY A 135 10.15 -20.74 14.83
C GLY A 135 10.87 -21.21 13.57
N GLU A 136 10.26 -22.13 12.83
CA GLU A 136 10.84 -22.75 11.62
C GLU A 136 10.62 -21.91 10.35
N ALA A 137 9.71 -20.94 10.39
CA ALA A 137 9.45 -20.08 9.25
C ALA A 137 10.62 -19.13 8.99
N ASP A 138 10.99 -18.97 7.72
CA ASP A 138 11.95 -17.93 7.30
C ASP A 138 11.26 -16.55 7.32
N VAL A 139 11.10 -16.01 8.54
CA VAL A 139 10.44 -14.71 8.73
C VAL A 139 11.23 -13.55 8.13
N ILE A 140 12.52 -13.71 7.90
CA ILE A 140 13.36 -12.70 7.22
C ILE A 140 12.95 -12.62 5.74
N ASP A 141 12.69 -13.76 5.11
CA ASP A 141 12.20 -13.76 3.73
C ASP A 141 10.77 -13.22 3.65
N VAL A 142 9.91 -13.58 4.60
CA VAL A 142 8.56 -13.02 4.72
C VAL A 142 8.60 -11.50 4.88
N GLU A 143 9.43 -10.98 5.77
CA GLU A 143 9.63 -9.55 5.95
C GLU A 143 10.07 -8.88 4.64
N ARG A 144 11.04 -9.46 3.94
CA ARG A 144 11.53 -8.94 2.66
C ARG A 144 10.42 -8.86 1.61
N GLN A 145 9.56 -9.88 1.53
CA GLN A 145 8.41 -9.91 0.62
C GLN A 145 7.35 -8.86 0.96
N LEU A 146 7.14 -8.58 2.23
CA LEU A 146 6.16 -7.59 2.70
C LEU A 146 6.69 -6.15 2.66
N ARG A 147 8.00 -5.97 2.79
CA ARG A 147 8.69 -4.67 2.90
C ARG A 147 8.29 -3.69 1.80
N SER A 148 8.42 -4.08 0.54
CA SER A 148 8.09 -3.19 -0.58
C SER A 148 6.66 -2.65 -0.52
N ARG A 149 5.71 -3.48 -0.10
CA ARG A 149 4.30 -3.06 0.03
C ARG A 149 4.09 -2.11 1.20
N VAL A 150 4.73 -2.38 2.33
CA VAL A 150 4.61 -1.53 3.53
C VAL A 150 5.30 -0.19 3.29
N GLU A 151 6.48 -0.18 2.67
CA GLU A 151 7.21 1.04 2.29
C GLU A 151 6.44 1.92 1.29
N THR A 152 5.70 1.32 0.35
CA THR A 152 4.80 2.08 -0.57
C THR A 152 3.74 2.87 0.20
N LEU A 153 3.34 2.40 1.37
CA LEU A 153 2.41 3.08 2.28
C LEU A 153 3.13 3.98 3.31
N GLY A 154 4.43 4.19 3.15
CA GLY A 154 5.25 4.96 4.10
C GLY A 154 5.46 4.29 5.45
N GLY A 155 5.18 3.00 5.55
CA GLY A 155 5.27 2.22 6.78
C GLY A 155 6.59 1.46 6.93
N THR A 156 6.69 0.76 8.06
CA THR A 156 7.81 -0.12 8.41
C THR A 156 7.31 -1.52 8.75
N VAL A 157 8.11 -2.54 8.50
CA VAL A 157 7.85 -3.93 8.89
C VAL A 157 9.09 -4.53 9.52
N GLU A 158 8.89 -5.29 10.58
CA GLU A 158 9.93 -5.98 11.33
C GLU A 158 9.47 -7.42 11.61
N SER A 159 10.42 -8.33 11.69
CA SER A 159 10.15 -9.72 12.02
C SER A 159 11.12 -10.24 13.08
N GLU A 160 10.63 -11.13 13.91
CA GLU A 160 11.39 -11.79 14.99
C GLU A 160 11.00 -13.27 15.03
N SER A 161 11.99 -14.15 15.12
CA SER A 161 11.78 -15.57 15.35
C SER A 161 12.43 -15.98 16.66
N THR A 162 11.66 -16.67 17.51
CA THR A 162 12.17 -17.21 18.77
C THR A 162 12.03 -18.73 18.74
N PRO A 163 13.15 -19.46 18.58
CA PRO A 163 13.12 -20.92 18.52
C PRO A 163 12.34 -21.55 19.69
N GLY A 164 11.37 -22.40 19.36
CA GLY A 164 10.47 -23.04 20.33
C GLY A 164 9.34 -22.15 20.88
N TRP A 165 9.25 -20.87 20.47
CA TRP A 165 8.24 -19.91 20.93
C TRP A 165 7.46 -19.24 19.79
N GLY A 166 7.79 -19.58 18.54
CA GLY A 166 7.12 -19.07 17.36
C GLY A 166 7.73 -17.80 16.76
N ASN A 167 6.96 -17.16 15.90
CA ASN A 167 7.40 -15.99 15.16
C ASN A 167 6.48 -14.79 15.44
N ARG A 168 7.07 -13.61 15.25
CA ARG A 168 6.36 -12.34 15.30
C ARG A 168 6.67 -11.53 14.04
N ILE A 169 5.63 -10.98 13.43
CA ILE A 169 5.74 -10.00 12.35
C ILE A 169 4.94 -8.77 12.78
N SER A 170 5.60 -7.62 12.84
CA SER A 170 4.98 -6.35 13.18
C SER A 170 5.12 -5.36 12.03
N ALA A 171 4.04 -4.64 11.69
CA ALA A 171 4.08 -3.59 10.71
C ALA A 171 3.38 -2.34 11.25
N THR A 172 3.94 -1.17 10.95
CA THR A 172 3.35 0.13 11.30
C THR A 172 3.16 0.93 10.02
N ILE A 173 1.92 1.36 9.76
CA ILE A 173 1.54 2.08 8.55
C ILE A 173 0.96 3.43 8.98
N PRO A 174 1.54 4.58 8.57
CA PRO A 174 0.98 5.89 8.85
C PRO A 174 -0.39 6.06 8.19
N LEU A 175 -1.32 6.73 8.88
CA LEU A 175 -2.67 7.00 8.39
C LEU A 175 -2.76 8.28 7.57
N ASP A 176 -1.94 9.25 7.90
CA ASP A 176 -1.77 10.39 7.05
C ASP A 176 -0.85 9.92 5.91
N ALA A 177 -1.27 10.20 4.67
CA ALA A 177 -0.39 9.96 3.54
C ALA A 177 1.00 10.47 3.94
N PRO A 178 2.07 9.69 3.76
CA PRO A 178 3.38 10.25 3.93
C PRO A 178 3.34 11.51 3.07
N VAL A 179 3.48 12.67 3.70
CA VAL A 179 3.91 13.83 2.97
C VAL A 179 5.23 13.33 2.41
N ALA A 180 5.19 12.94 1.14
CA ALA A 180 6.42 12.54 0.47
C ALA A 180 7.30 13.75 0.63
N LEU A 181 8.16 13.70 1.67
CA LEU A 181 9.23 14.69 1.78
C LEU A 181 9.90 14.58 0.43
N PRO A 182 9.82 15.59 -0.41
CA PRO A 182 10.50 15.53 -1.69
C PRO A 182 11.93 15.19 -1.30
N ASN A 183 12.34 14.00 -1.71
CA ASN A 183 13.71 13.57 -1.47
C ASN A 183 14.55 14.74 -1.90
N ARG A 184 15.51 15.20 -1.07
CA ARG A 184 16.40 16.33 -1.45
C ARG A 184 16.96 16.13 -2.85
N ASP A 185 17.07 14.87 -3.29
CA ASP A 185 17.46 14.52 -4.65
C ASP A 185 16.45 14.99 -5.71
N VAL A 186 15.14 15.04 -5.41
CA VAL A 186 14.11 15.53 -6.35
C VAL A 186 14.22 17.03 -6.57
N LEU A 187 14.69 17.81 -5.58
CA LEU A 187 14.99 19.23 -5.78
C LEU A 187 16.17 19.43 -6.74
N THR A 188 17.09 18.48 -6.82
CA THR A 188 18.23 18.53 -7.76
C THR A 188 17.79 18.24 -9.20
N GLU A 189 16.63 17.59 -9.40
CA GLU A 189 16.05 17.33 -10.72
C GLU A 189 15.28 18.53 -11.29
N LEU A 190 14.98 19.53 -10.46
CA LEU A 190 14.33 20.76 -10.92
C LEU A 190 15.29 21.59 -11.77
N ALA A 191 14.82 21.99 -12.96
CA ALA A 191 15.56 22.98 -13.73
C ALA A 191 15.64 24.31 -12.95
N PRO A 192 16.66 25.14 -13.14
CA PRO A 192 16.81 26.41 -12.39
C PRO A 192 15.56 27.28 -12.38
N ARG A 193 14.85 27.36 -13.50
CA ARG A 193 13.59 28.11 -13.61
C ARG A 193 12.42 27.44 -12.88
N GLU A 194 12.38 26.14 -12.79
CA GLU A 194 11.38 25.40 -11.99
C GLU A 194 11.63 25.61 -10.49
N PHE A 195 12.89 25.64 -10.08
CA PHE A 195 13.25 25.93 -8.69
C PHE A 195 12.85 27.37 -8.28
N GLU A 196 13.15 28.38 -9.10
CA GLU A 196 12.69 29.76 -8.88
C GLU A 196 11.15 29.84 -8.77
N VAL A 197 10.44 29.13 -9.63
CA VAL A 197 8.97 29.05 -9.55
C VAL A 197 8.53 28.39 -8.25
N LEU A 198 9.21 27.33 -7.78
CA LEU A 198 8.90 26.67 -6.51
C LEU A 198 9.09 27.63 -5.33
N GLU A 199 10.15 28.45 -5.27
CA GLU A 199 10.35 29.48 -4.24
C GLU A 199 9.16 30.46 -4.19
N HIS A 200 8.63 30.84 -5.35
CA HIS A 200 7.44 31.67 -5.44
C HIS A 200 6.15 30.96 -5.02
N LEU A 201 6.03 29.64 -5.27
CA LEU A 201 4.91 28.84 -4.78
C LEU A 201 4.94 28.74 -3.26
N VAL A 202 6.10 28.52 -2.65
CA VAL A 202 6.30 28.54 -1.20
C VAL A 202 5.93 29.89 -0.60
N ALA A 203 6.23 31.00 -1.30
CA ALA A 203 5.77 32.34 -0.91
C ALA A 203 4.26 32.60 -1.14
N GLY A 204 3.49 31.62 -1.60
CA GLY A 204 2.04 31.71 -1.83
C GLY A 204 1.62 32.57 -3.03
N ARG A 205 2.52 32.97 -3.91
CA ARG A 205 2.27 33.91 -5.01
C ARG A 205 1.47 33.30 -6.15
N ARG A 206 0.52 34.04 -6.70
CA ARG A 206 -0.28 33.63 -7.88
C ARG A 206 0.55 33.76 -9.17
N ASN A 207 0.20 33.05 -10.23
CA ASN A 207 0.94 33.00 -11.50
C ASN A 207 1.19 34.40 -12.11
N LYS A 208 0.23 35.31 -12.01
CA LYS A 208 0.39 36.70 -12.45
C LYS A 208 1.54 37.40 -11.72
N ALA A 209 1.60 37.31 -10.40
CA ALA A 209 2.67 37.90 -9.60
C ALA A 209 4.04 37.24 -9.86
N ILE A 210 4.04 35.92 -10.16
CA ILE A 210 5.26 35.20 -10.55
C ILE A 210 5.72 35.66 -11.93
N SER A 211 4.82 35.82 -12.89
CA SER A 211 5.15 36.24 -14.26
C SER A 211 5.76 37.66 -14.30
N GLU A 212 5.19 38.55 -13.50
CA GLU A 212 5.71 39.93 -13.36
C GLU A 212 7.14 39.98 -12.77
N ARG A 213 7.40 39.11 -11.76
CA ARG A 213 8.72 39.08 -11.10
C ARG A 213 9.80 38.35 -11.91
N LEU A 214 9.42 37.31 -12.63
CA LEU A 214 10.34 36.54 -13.46
C LEU A 214 10.51 37.13 -14.88
N GLY A 215 9.71 38.12 -15.23
CA GLY A 215 9.76 38.77 -16.57
C GLY A 215 9.32 37.84 -17.69
N VAL A 216 8.35 36.94 -17.43
CA VAL A 216 7.82 35.96 -18.40
C VAL A 216 6.31 36.02 -18.50
N SER A 217 5.72 35.34 -19.48
CA SER A 217 4.27 35.27 -19.60
C SER A 217 3.64 34.37 -18.52
N GLU A 218 2.35 34.60 -18.16
CA GLU A 218 1.64 33.70 -17.26
C GLU A 218 1.52 32.27 -17.82
N SER A 219 1.48 32.10 -19.15
CA SER A 219 1.49 30.78 -19.79
C SER A 219 2.80 30.05 -19.57
N THR A 220 3.94 30.75 -19.58
CA THR A 220 5.26 30.20 -19.27
C THR A 220 5.33 29.78 -17.80
N VAL A 221 4.77 30.60 -16.88
CA VAL A 221 4.68 30.22 -15.46
C VAL A 221 3.86 28.97 -15.26
N LYS A 222 2.68 28.86 -15.92
CA LYS A 222 1.84 27.63 -15.87
C LYS A 222 2.60 26.40 -16.34
N PHE A 223 3.41 26.54 -17.40
CA PHE A 223 4.24 25.46 -17.91
C PHE A 223 5.28 25.00 -16.85
N HIS A 224 5.99 25.95 -16.22
CA HIS A 224 6.95 25.61 -15.16
C HIS A 224 6.28 25.04 -13.92
N VAL A 225 5.13 25.56 -13.51
CA VAL A 225 4.33 24.99 -12.39
C VAL A 225 3.98 23.54 -12.69
N ALA A 226 3.50 23.22 -13.91
CA ALA A 226 3.21 21.85 -14.29
C ALA A 226 4.46 20.95 -14.25
N GLY A 227 5.61 21.47 -14.65
CA GLY A 227 6.92 20.81 -14.53
C GLY A 227 7.29 20.50 -13.08
N VAL A 228 7.13 21.49 -12.19
CA VAL A 228 7.35 21.34 -10.73
C VAL A 228 6.43 20.27 -10.16
N LEU A 229 5.11 20.34 -10.41
CA LEU A 229 4.14 19.37 -9.91
C LEU A 229 4.50 17.94 -10.32
N ARG A 230 4.81 17.74 -11.60
CA ARG A 230 5.19 16.44 -12.13
C ARG A 230 6.46 15.89 -11.49
N LYS A 231 7.50 16.71 -11.34
CA LYS A 231 8.80 16.29 -10.78
C LYS A 231 8.73 16.06 -9.28
N LEU A 232 7.93 16.83 -8.55
CA LEU A 232 7.67 16.63 -7.13
C LEU A 232 6.63 15.49 -6.86
N GLY A 233 6.00 14.95 -7.90
CA GLY A 233 4.98 13.90 -7.76
C GLY A 233 3.72 14.36 -7.03
N VAL A 234 3.36 15.66 -7.13
CA VAL A 234 2.22 16.25 -6.42
C VAL A 234 1.17 16.80 -7.39
N GLU A 235 -0.11 16.74 -7.00
CA GLU A 235 -1.22 17.10 -7.87
C GLU A 235 -1.67 18.57 -7.77
N SER A 236 -1.24 19.29 -6.72
CA SER A 236 -1.68 20.67 -6.51
C SER A 236 -0.54 21.63 -6.19
N ARG A 237 -0.76 22.92 -6.53
CA ARG A 237 0.20 23.98 -6.21
C ARG A 237 0.40 24.14 -4.70
N GLY A 238 -0.65 23.88 -3.90
CA GLY A 238 -0.57 23.94 -2.45
C GLY A 238 0.32 22.81 -1.91
N ALA A 239 0.17 21.59 -2.45
CA ALA A 239 1.02 20.46 -2.14
C ALA A 239 2.49 20.73 -2.55
N ALA A 240 2.74 21.33 -3.72
CA ALA A 240 4.08 21.70 -4.13
C ALA A 240 4.71 22.76 -3.22
N ALA A 241 3.92 23.75 -2.76
CA ALA A 241 4.39 24.77 -1.83
C ALA A 241 4.76 24.16 -0.47
N ALA A 242 3.91 23.27 0.06
CA ALA A 242 4.16 22.55 1.31
C ALA A 242 5.41 21.68 1.19
N ALA A 243 5.52 20.87 0.15
CA ALA A 243 6.66 20.02 -0.14
C ALA A 243 7.97 20.80 -0.26
N GLY A 244 7.93 21.97 -0.95
CA GLY A 244 9.08 22.86 -1.05
C GLY A 244 9.50 23.43 0.30
N ALA A 245 8.55 23.90 1.11
CA ALA A 245 8.81 24.44 2.44
C ALA A 245 9.44 23.39 3.38
N GLU A 246 8.91 22.17 3.37
CA GLU A 246 9.42 21.03 4.15
C GLU A 246 10.83 20.60 3.71
N ALA A 247 11.13 20.68 2.40
CA ALA A 247 12.45 20.42 1.86
C ALA A 247 13.46 21.58 2.14
N GLY A 248 13.02 22.65 2.81
CA GLY A 248 13.85 23.79 3.19
C GLY A 248 14.03 24.83 2.10
N VAL A 249 13.17 24.83 1.05
CA VAL A 249 13.16 25.90 0.04
C VAL A 249 12.68 27.19 0.69
N LYS A 250 13.51 28.22 0.60
CA LYS A 250 13.16 29.53 1.15
C LYS A 250 12.17 30.25 0.25
N PRO A 251 11.15 30.93 0.83
CA PRO A 251 10.23 31.73 0.03
C PRO A 251 10.99 32.85 -0.70
N ALA A 252 10.68 33.06 -1.97
CA ALA A 252 11.22 34.18 -2.75
C ALA A 252 10.73 35.51 -2.16
N PHE A 253 11.59 36.47 -2.01
CA PHE A 253 11.27 37.82 -1.53
C PHE A 253 10.73 38.75 -2.65
#